data_f6d6791c70a7c5aa9ca40d196619e5e3
#
_entry.id   f6d6791c70a7c5aa9ca40d196619e5e3
#
_cell.length_a   1.000
_cell.length_b   1.000
_cell.length_c   1.000
_cell.angle_alpha   90.00
_cell.angle_beta   90.00
_cell.angle_gamma   90.00
#
_symmetry.space_group_name_H-M   'P 1'
#
loop_
_entity.id
_entity.type
_entity.pdbx_description
1 polymer ?
#
loop_
_entity_poly.entity_id
_entity_poly.type
_entity_poly.pdbx_seq_one_letter_code
_entity_poly.pdbx_strand_id
1 'polypeptide(L)'
;LRKTLLELGFKCIEEIYIKERSKFYPVMVLIKGEDELSKVELTYGKVALINNDEVLKEYLLKKKDELEKVFNKIASSRVKGDLELIDRGLDYYGIK
;
A
#
# COMPACT_ATOMS: atom_id res chain seq x y z
N LEU A 1 4.70 3.43 -10.00
CA LEU A 1 4.93 2.29 -10.87
C LEU A 1 3.64 1.55 -11.25
N ARG A 2 2.77 1.24 -10.28
CA ARG A 2 1.50 0.54 -10.54
C ARG A 2 0.61 1.33 -11.50
N LYS A 3 0.52 2.63 -11.33
CA LYS A 3 -0.27 3.50 -12.20
C LYS A 3 0.26 3.43 -13.64
N THR A 4 1.57 3.50 -13.81
CA THR A 4 2.20 3.42 -15.13
C THR A 4 1.93 2.07 -15.80
N LEU A 5 2.06 0.97 -15.06
CA LEU A 5 1.78 -0.36 -15.58
C LEU A 5 0.33 -0.51 -16.00
N LEU A 6 -0.59 0.01 -15.21
CA LEU A 6 -2.01 -0.01 -15.52
C LEU A 6 -2.31 0.78 -16.80
N GLU A 7 -1.71 1.96 -16.94
CA GLU A 7 -1.84 2.79 -18.15
C GLU A 7 -1.28 2.11 -19.40
N LEU A 8 -0.26 1.26 -19.23
CA LEU A 8 0.33 0.48 -20.33
C LEU A 8 -0.48 -0.78 -20.65
N GLY A 9 -1.59 -1.04 -19.96
CA GLY A 9 -2.47 -2.16 -20.24
C GLY A 9 -2.08 -3.45 -19.52
N PHE A 10 -1.43 -3.37 -18.37
CA PHE A 10 -1.11 -4.52 -17.53
C PHE A 10 -1.88 -4.48 -16.23
N LYS A 11 -2.23 -5.65 -15.72
CA LYS A 11 -2.82 -5.76 -14.39
C LYS A 11 -2.06 -6.79 -13.56
N CYS A 12 -2.08 -6.60 -12.26
CA CYS A 12 -1.45 -7.50 -11.29
C CYS A 12 -2.42 -8.63 -10.92
N ILE A 13 -1.98 -9.87 -11.02
CA ILE A 13 -2.78 -11.04 -10.62
C ILE A 13 -2.24 -11.72 -9.38
N GLU A 14 -0.96 -11.56 -9.08
CA GLU A 14 -0.36 -12.04 -7.84
C GLU A 14 0.56 -10.98 -7.30
N GLU A 15 0.55 -10.80 -5.99
CA GLU A 15 1.41 -9.83 -5.34
C GLU A 15 1.70 -10.27 -3.92
N ILE A 16 2.98 -10.25 -3.55
CA ILE A 16 3.43 -10.44 -2.17
C ILE A 16 4.41 -9.33 -1.83
N TYR A 17 4.53 -9.05 -0.55
CA TYR A 17 5.59 -8.18 -0.06
C TYR A 17 6.70 -9.02 0.56
N ILE A 18 7.94 -8.60 0.33
CA ILE A 18 9.09 -9.16 1.00
C ILE A 18 9.77 -8.08 1.83
N LYS A 19 10.37 -8.48 2.92
CA LYS A 19 11.14 -7.60 3.78
C LYS A 19 12.58 -8.06 3.75
N GLU A 20 13.49 -7.15 3.41
CA GLU A 20 14.91 -7.40 3.46
C GLU A 20 15.56 -6.32 4.31
N ARG A 21 16.07 -6.71 5.46
CA ARG A 21 16.57 -5.79 6.48
C ARG A 21 15.43 -4.88 6.96
N SER A 22 15.50 -3.58 6.71
CA SER A 22 14.44 -2.64 7.07
C SER A 22 13.65 -2.13 5.86
N LYS A 23 13.84 -2.74 4.70
CA LYS A 23 13.18 -2.33 3.46
C LYS A 23 12.11 -3.32 3.05
N PHE A 24 11.03 -2.79 2.48
CA PHE A 24 9.86 -3.55 2.05
C PHE A 24 9.70 -3.41 0.54
N TYR A 25 9.51 -4.53 -0.15
CA TYR A 25 9.39 -4.57 -1.61
C TYR A 25 8.18 -5.39 -2.04
N PRO A 26 7.38 -4.86 -2.98
CA PRO A 26 6.35 -5.68 -3.62
C PRO A 26 6.97 -6.52 -4.73
N VAL A 27 6.51 -7.76 -4.84
CA VAL A 27 6.82 -8.65 -5.96
C VAL A 27 5.49 -8.97 -6.64
N MET A 28 5.39 -8.66 -7.92
CA MET A 28 4.14 -8.74 -8.67
C MET A 28 4.25 -9.66 -9.87
N VAL A 29 3.18 -10.39 -10.16
CA VAL A 29 3.00 -11.09 -11.44
C VAL A 29 1.97 -10.29 -12.24
N LEU A 30 2.35 -9.90 -13.44
CA LEU A 30 1.53 -9.06 -14.31
C LEU A 30 1.08 -9.84 -15.54
N ILE A 31 -0.13 -9.55 -16.00
CA ILE A 31 -0.64 -10.01 -17.29
C ILE A 31 -1.22 -8.82 -18.03
N LYS A 32 -1.40 -8.97 -19.34
CA LYS A 32 -2.13 -7.98 -20.12
C LYS A 32 -3.58 -7.97 -19.68
N GLY A 33 -4.13 -6.79 -19.49
CA GLY A 33 -5.53 -6.62 -19.09
C GLY A 33 -5.77 -5.26 -18.47
N GLU A 34 -7.03 -4.98 -18.21
CA GLU A 34 -7.46 -3.74 -17.60
C GLU A 34 -7.96 -3.99 -16.18
N ASP A 35 -7.77 -3.02 -15.32
CA ASP A 35 -8.28 -3.05 -13.95
C ASP A 35 -8.55 -1.63 -13.50
N GLU A 36 -9.43 -1.48 -12.53
CA GLU A 36 -9.67 -0.21 -11.87
C GLU A 36 -9.20 -0.33 -10.43
N LEU A 37 -8.35 0.60 -10.03
CA LEU A 37 -7.78 0.60 -8.70
C LEU A 37 -8.12 1.89 -7.97
N SER A 38 -8.48 1.77 -6.70
CA SER A 38 -8.62 2.94 -5.83
C SER A 38 -7.24 3.51 -5.53
N LYS A 39 -7.21 4.70 -4.93
CA LYS A 39 -5.94 5.34 -4.58
C LYS A 39 -5.10 4.49 -3.63
N VAL A 40 -5.72 3.85 -2.64
CA VAL A 40 -5.01 2.97 -1.70
C VAL A 40 -4.47 1.74 -2.41
N GLU A 41 -5.21 1.20 -3.37
CA GLU A 41 -4.79 0.04 -4.15
C GLU A 41 -3.65 0.38 -5.11
N LEU A 42 -3.66 1.57 -5.70
CA LEU A 42 -2.56 2.07 -6.52
C LEU A 42 -1.28 2.26 -5.69
N THR A 43 -1.42 2.66 -4.45
CA THR A 43 -0.29 2.94 -3.58
C THR A 43 0.33 1.67 -2.99
N TYR A 44 -0.49 0.75 -2.49
CA TYR A 44 -0.01 -0.41 -1.74
C TYR A 44 -0.22 -1.75 -2.42
N GLY A 45 -1.10 -1.82 -3.41
CA GLY A 45 -1.36 -3.02 -4.18
C GLY A 45 -2.64 -3.75 -3.79
N LYS A 46 -3.57 -3.80 -4.74
CA LYS A 46 -4.89 -4.42 -4.56
C LYS A 46 -4.79 -5.89 -4.14
N VAL A 47 -3.95 -6.66 -4.82
CA VAL A 47 -3.86 -8.10 -4.58
C VAL A 47 -3.29 -8.39 -3.20
N ALA A 48 -2.22 -7.69 -2.82
CA ALA A 48 -1.62 -7.84 -1.49
C ALA A 48 -2.60 -7.44 -0.39
N LEU A 49 -3.36 -6.34 -0.58
CA LEU A 49 -4.35 -5.89 0.39
C LEU A 49 -5.48 -6.91 0.55
N ILE A 50 -6.05 -7.38 -0.55
CA ILE A 50 -7.15 -8.35 -0.52
C ILE A 50 -6.71 -9.67 0.11
N ASN A 51 -5.49 -10.11 -0.18
CA ASN A 51 -4.94 -11.35 0.37
C ASN A 51 -4.41 -11.19 1.81
N ASN A 52 -4.51 -9.99 2.37
CA ASN A 52 -4.02 -9.67 3.72
C ASN A 52 -2.55 -10.06 3.90
N ASP A 53 -1.70 -9.63 2.97
CA ASP A 53 -0.27 -9.90 3.04
C ASP A 53 0.32 -9.43 4.37
N GLU A 54 0.94 -10.34 5.12
CA GLU A 54 1.43 -10.07 6.47
C GLU A 54 2.61 -9.09 6.49
N VAL A 55 3.46 -9.14 5.47
CA VAL A 55 4.60 -8.23 5.37
C VAL A 55 4.12 -6.82 5.06
N LEU A 56 3.12 -6.68 4.19
CA LEU A 56 2.49 -5.38 3.93
C LEU A 56 1.83 -4.83 5.19
N LYS A 57 1.15 -5.66 5.96
CA LYS A 57 0.56 -5.25 7.24
C LYS A 57 1.60 -4.68 8.18
N GLU A 58 2.73 -5.37 8.33
CA GLU A 58 3.85 -4.89 9.14
C GLU A 58 4.33 -3.53 8.66
N TYR A 59 4.48 -3.36 7.36
CA TYR A 59 4.88 -2.08 6.77
C TYR A 59 3.89 -0.97 7.08
N LEU A 60 2.59 -1.23 6.90
CA LEU A 60 1.55 -0.22 7.15
C LEU A 60 1.51 0.21 8.62
N LEU A 61 1.61 -0.73 9.54
CA LEU A 61 1.63 -0.41 10.97
C LEU A 61 2.87 0.38 11.37
N LYS A 62 4.03 0.01 10.84
CA LYS A 62 5.27 0.72 11.08
C LYS A 62 5.21 2.14 10.53
N LYS A 63 4.74 2.28 9.31
CA LYS A 63 4.62 3.59 8.65
C LYS A 63 3.63 4.49 9.36
N LYS A 64 2.52 3.93 9.83
CA LYS A 64 1.53 4.67 10.61
C LYS A 64 2.15 5.26 11.87
N ASP A 65 2.90 4.45 12.62
CA ASP A 65 3.56 4.91 13.84
C ASP A 65 4.54 6.04 13.55
N GLU A 66 5.35 5.91 12.51
CA GLU A 66 6.31 6.95 12.11
C GLU A 66 5.61 8.25 11.73
N LEU A 67 4.54 8.17 10.92
CA LEU A 67 3.80 9.34 10.45
C LEU A 67 3.03 10.03 11.58
N GLU A 68 2.50 9.26 12.53
CA GLU A 68 1.83 9.84 13.69
C GLU A 68 2.78 10.67 14.54
N LYS A 69 4.01 10.21 14.72
CA LYS A 69 5.04 10.95 15.44
C LYS A 69 5.40 12.26 14.72
N VAL A 70 5.49 12.22 13.40
CA VAL A 70 5.74 13.43 12.60
C VAL A 70 4.56 14.38 12.70
N PHE A 71 3.33 13.88 12.58
CA PHE A 71 2.12 14.69 12.63
C PHE A 71 1.95 15.40 13.98
N ASN A 72 2.34 14.74 15.07
CA ASN A 72 2.30 15.35 16.40
C ASN A 72 3.26 16.53 16.55
N LYS A 73 4.31 16.59 15.74
CA LYS A 73 5.27 17.69 15.72
C LYS A 73 4.91 18.75 14.69
N ILE A 74 4.49 18.31 13.51
CA ILE A 74 4.17 19.18 12.37
C ILE A 74 2.83 18.71 11.81
N ALA A 75 1.75 19.43 12.11
CA ALA A 75 0.42 19.11 11.63
C ALA A 75 0.30 19.47 10.14
N SER A 76 0.96 18.69 9.28
CA SER A 76 0.96 18.86 7.84
C SER A 76 -0.26 18.18 7.21
N SER A 77 -0.92 18.87 6.27
CA SER A 77 -2.03 18.25 5.51
C SER A 77 -1.57 17.07 4.67
N ARG A 78 -0.32 17.07 4.19
CA ARG A 78 0.26 15.95 3.46
C ARG A 78 0.40 14.72 4.33
N VAL A 79 0.92 14.88 5.54
CA VAL A 79 1.06 13.78 6.50
C VAL A 79 -0.30 13.24 6.89
N LYS A 80 -1.28 14.11 7.09
CA LYS A 80 -2.66 13.71 7.37
C LYS A 80 -3.24 12.86 6.24
N GLY A 81 -3.02 13.26 4.99
CA GLY A 81 -3.47 12.51 3.81
C GLY A 81 -2.82 11.14 3.72
N ASP A 82 -1.52 11.05 4.02
CA ASP A 82 -0.79 9.78 4.04
C ASP A 82 -1.30 8.86 5.14
N LEU A 83 -1.62 9.40 6.32
CA LEU A 83 -2.20 8.63 7.42
C LEU A 83 -3.59 8.09 7.06
N GLU A 84 -4.43 8.90 6.43
CA GLU A 84 -5.75 8.47 5.97
C GLU A 84 -5.65 7.32 4.98
N LEU A 85 -4.67 7.38 4.08
CA LEU A 85 -4.45 6.34 3.08
C LEU A 85 -3.99 5.03 3.73
N ILE A 86 -3.10 5.12 4.73
CA ILE A 86 -2.66 3.96 5.50
C ILE A 86 -3.84 3.32 6.25
N ASP A 87 -4.70 4.13 6.85
CA ASP A 87 -5.88 3.63 7.57
C ASP A 87 -6.83 2.89 6.62
N ARG A 88 -7.00 3.36 5.39
CA ARG A 88 -7.78 2.66 4.38
C ARG A 88 -7.13 1.33 4.00
N GLY A 89 -5.81 1.28 3.93
CA GLY A 89 -5.09 0.02 3.71
C GLY A 89 -5.30 -0.95 4.86
N LEU A 90 -5.22 -0.48 6.09
CA LEU A 90 -5.44 -1.31 7.28
C LEU A 90 -6.87 -1.81 7.40
N ASP A 91 -7.84 -1.09 6.85
CA ASP A 91 -9.24 -1.53 6.80
C ASP A 91 -9.39 -2.88 6.09
N TYR A 92 -8.55 -3.17 5.10
CA TYR A 92 -8.55 -4.47 4.43
C TYR A 92 -8.21 -5.62 5.38
N TYR A 93 -7.51 -5.33 6.46
CA TYR A 93 -7.10 -6.32 7.48
C TYR A 93 -8.07 -6.35 8.67
N GLY A 94 -9.13 -5.55 8.64
CA GLY A 94 -10.06 -5.44 9.76
C GLY A 94 -9.52 -4.64 10.93
N ILE A 95 -8.50 -3.84 10.72
CA ILE A 95 -7.91 -2.97 11.75
C ILE A 95 -8.48 -1.56 11.59
N LYS A 96 -8.97 -1.02 12.68
CA LYS A 96 -9.53 0.33 12.71
C LYS A 96 -8.68 1.28 13.54
#